data_13920a1eeacf2ecc9f17debf00fe7d13
#
_entry.id   13920a1eeacf2ecc9f17debf00fe7d13
#
_cell.length_a   1.000
_cell.length_b   1.000
_cell.length_c   1.000
_cell.angle_alpha   90.00
_cell.angle_beta   90.00
_cell.angle_gamma   90.00
#
_symmetry.space_group_name_H-M   'P 1'
#
loop_
_entity.id
_entity.type
_entity.pdbx_description
1 polymer ?
#
loop_
_entity_poly.entity_id
_entity_poly.type
_entity_poly.pdbx_seq_one_letter_code
_entity_poly.pdbx_strand_id
1 'polypeptide(L)'
;SGQPVLRLEDVRRHIDQVDQKLLALLSERANLAHSVGEIKRAEGNEDAQFYRPEREAQVLRRIQSLNAGPLDDASVAWLFREIMSACLALEQPMRVAYLGPAGTFSQMAALRQFGHAAELVPCLSIAEVFRMVTSGSVSYGIAPVENSTEGGVSQTQEALLAHDLSICGEIALRIHHQLLSNASALGEVRRVYGHAQSLGQCRHWLDAHLPHAERVPVSSNGEGARLAAEAEDAVAIAPEVAAQLYQLQILAANIEDEAHNTTRFVVLGSQDAGASGADKTSLVVRSEERRVGKECRSRWA
;
A
#
# COMPACT_ATOMS: atom_id res chain seq x y z
N SER A 1 19.02 23.64 -43.09
CA SER A 1 19.26 23.77 -41.66
C SER A 1 19.20 22.35 -41.06
N GLY A 2 20.39 21.68 -41.02
CA GLY A 2 20.49 20.33 -40.45
C GLY A 2 20.39 20.39 -38.92
N GLN A 3 19.41 19.75 -38.35
CA GLN A 3 19.43 19.44 -36.90
C GLN A 3 20.67 18.57 -36.63
N PRO A 4 21.45 18.87 -35.59
CA PRO A 4 22.59 18.02 -35.23
C PRO A 4 22.08 16.62 -34.94
N VAL A 5 22.60 15.62 -35.64
CA VAL A 5 22.32 14.21 -35.39
C VAL A 5 22.91 13.91 -34.01
N LEU A 6 22.03 13.82 -32.98
CA LEU A 6 22.43 13.44 -31.65
C LEU A 6 23.03 12.01 -31.70
N ARG A 7 24.32 11.90 -31.40
CA ARG A 7 24.98 10.60 -31.30
C ARG A 7 24.56 9.93 -29.98
N LEU A 8 24.33 8.64 -30.00
CA LEU A 8 23.92 7.86 -28.81
C LEU A 8 24.89 8.08 -27.64
N GLU A 9 26.17 8.14 -27.90
CA GLU A 9 27.21 8.37 -26.87
C GLU A 9 27.10 9.76 -26.21
N ASP A 10 26.73 10.79 -26.98
CA ASP A 10 26.55 12.14 -26.43
C ASP A 10 25.30 12.19 -25.53
N VAL A 11 24.24 11.52 -25.94
CA VAL A 11 23.02 11.42 -25.11
C VAL A 11 23.30 10.66 -23.80
N ARG A 12 24.01 9.53 -23.86
CA ARG A 12 24.42 8.78 -22.66
C ARG A 12 25.27 9.62 -21.71
N ARG A 13 26.25 10.36 -22.24
CA ARG A 13 27.09 11.27 -21.44
C ARG A 13 26.25 12.37 -20.76
N HIS A 14 25.24 12.89 -21.45
CA HIS A 14 24.32 13.85 -20.84
C HIS A 14 23.48 13.21 -19.72
N ILE A 15 23.00 11.98 -19.90
CA ILE A 15 22.30 11.23 -18.84
C ILE A 15 23.20 11.08 -17.62
N ASP A 16 24.45 10.65 -17.79
CA ASP A 16 25.43 10.50 -16.68
C ASP A 16 25.63 11.83 -15.92
N GLN A 17 25.66 12.96 -16.62
CA GLN A 17 25.76 14.28 -16.00
C GLN A 17 24.49 14.66 -15.20
N VAL A 18 23.31 14.30 -15.72
CA VAL A 18 22.04 14.51 -15.03
C VAL A 18 21.99 13.64 -13.76
N ASP A 19 22.40 12.37 -13.84
CA ASP A 19 22.43 11.46 -12.72
C ASP A 19 23.34 11.97 -11.57
N GLN A 20 24.51 12.53 -11.92
CA GLN A 20 25.38 13.17 -10.93
C GLN A 20 24.72 14.36 -10.23
N LYS A 21 23.96 15.19 -10.98
CA LYS A 21 23.21 16.31 -10.39
C LYS A 21 22.07 15.82 -9.50
N LEU A 22 21.34 14.78 -9.95
CA LEU A 22 20.30 14.16 -9.15
C LEU A 22 20.85 13.61 -7.83
N LEU A 23 21.97 12.89 -7.86
CA LEU A 23 22.64 12.40 -6.65
C LEU A 23 23.02 13.52 -5.69
N ALA A 24 23.58 14.62 -6.21
CA ALA A 24 23.93 15.78 -5.39
C ALA A 24 22.70 16.42 -4.73
N LEU A 25 21.61 16.61 -5.48
CA LEU A 25 20.35 17.16 -4.97
C LEU A 25 19.67 16.22 -3.95
N LEU A 26 19.72 14.91 -4.16
CA LEU A 26 19.23 13.93 -3.18
C LEU A 26 20.03 13.99 -1.87
N SER A 27 21.35 14.10 -1.95
CA SER A 27 22.23 14.23 -0.79
C SER A 27 21.97 15.55 -0.04
N GLU A 28 21.80 16.67 -0.73
CA GLU A 28 21.44 17.95 -0.15
C GLU A 28 20.09 17.86 0.57
N ARG A 29 19.08 17.28 -0.07
CA ARG A 29 17.76 17.09 0.54
C ARG A 29 17.81 16.21 1.78
N ALA A 30 18.59 15.13 1.76
CA ALA A 30 18.77 14.24 2.90
C ALA A 30 19.44 14.96 4.08
N ASN A 31 20.48 15.78 3.83
CA ASN A 31 21.13 16.60 4.85
C ASN A 31 20.18 17.64 5.46
N LEU A 32 19.36 18.30 4.65
CA LEU A 32 18.33 19.24 5.13
C LEU A 32 17.28 18.52 5.99
N ALA A 33 16.83 17.32 5.62
CA ALA A 33 15.92 16.52 6.42
C ALA A 33 16.55 16.18 7.78
N HIS A 34 17.80 15.70 7.78
CA HIS A 34 18.54 15.42 9.02
C HIS A 34 18.61 16.65 9.94
N SER A 35 18.92 17.84 9.38
CA SER A 35 18.96 19.10 10.15
C SER A 35 17.60 19.46 10.77
N VAL A 36 16.49 19.20 10.06
CA VAL A 36 15.14 19.36 10.63
C VAL A 36 14.94 18.45 11.84
N GLY A 37 15.40 17.20 11.76
CA GLY A 37 15.35 16.26 12.88
C GLY A 37 16.17 16.72 14.08
N GLU A 38 17.37 17.27 13.86
CA GLU A 38 18.21 17.84 14.93
C GLU A 38 17.55 19.05 15.62
N ILE A 39 16.97 19.97 14.84
CA ILE A 39 16.27 21.15 15.36
C ILE A 39 15.09 20.71 16.24
N LYS A 40 14.25 19.80 15.77
CA LYS A 40 13.10 19.31 16.52
C LYS A 40 13.51 18.65 17.86
N ARG A 41 14.59 17.89 17.88
CA ARG A 41 15.12 17.29 19.11
C ARG A 41 15.69 18.34 20.07
N ALA A 42 16.39 19.36 19.55
CA ALA A 42 16.95 20.44 20.34
C ALA A 42 15.88 21.34 20.99
N GLU A 43 14.71 21.49 20.38
CA GLU A 43 13.56 22.23 20.92
C GLU A 43 12.83 21.49 22.05
N GLY A 44 13.33 20.31 22.47
CA GLY A 44 12.77 19.52 23.58
C GLY A 44 11.44 18.85 23.25
N ASN A 45 11.12 18.74 21.98
CA ASN A 45 9.91 18.11 21.50
C ASN A 45 10.17 16.61 21.28
N GLU A 46 10.35 15.86 22.39
CA GLU A 46 10.60 14.39 22.33
C GLU A 46 9.45 13.64 21.64
N ASP A 47 8.23 14.23 21.68
CA ASP A 47 7.04 13.75 20.96
C ASP A 47 6.89 14.40 19.56
N ALA A 48 7.93 15.04 19.03
CA ALA A 48 7.87 15.70 17.73
C ALA A 48 7.47 14.68 16.65
N GLN A 49 6.32 14.90 16.09
CA GLN A 49 5.83 14.13 14.96
C GLN A 49 6.77 14.34 13.76
N PHE A 50 7.66 13.36 13.49
CA PHE A 50 8.60 13.45 12.38
C PHE A 50 7.89 13.27 11.05
N TYR A 51 6.95 12.34 10.96
CA TYR A 51 6.07 12.17 9.81
C TYR A 51 4.80 13.01 9.97
N ARG A 52 4.53 13.84 8.96
CA ARG A 52 3.34 14.69 8.88
C ARG A 52 2.59 14.41 7.59
N PRO A 53 1.53 13.58 7.64
CA PRO A 53 0.77 13.15 6.45
C PRO A 53 0.25 14.33 5.64
N GLU A 54 -0.23 15.39 6.31
CA GLU A 54 -0.73 16.61 5.68
C GLU A 54 0.37 17.34 4.88
N ARG A 55 1.60 17.37 5.43
CA ARG A 55 2.74 17.98 4.76
C ARG A 55 3.18 17.18 3.56
N GLU A 56 3.22 15.86 3.69
CA GLU A 56 3.52 14.96 2.57
C GLU A 56 2.52 15.18 1.43
N ALA A 57 1.22 15.17 1.74
CA ALA A 57 0.17 15.41 0.75
C ALA A 57 0.32 16.77 0.04
N GLN A 58 0.67 17.84 0.78
CA GLN A 58 0.95 19.15 0.19
C GLN A 58 2.15 19.14 -0.74
N VAL A 59 3.26 18.50 -0.34
CA VAL A 59 4.47 18.38 -1.16
C VAL A 59 4.16 17.63 -2.44
N LEU A 60 3.49 16.47 -2.37
CA LEU A 60 3.17 15.67 -3.55
C LEU A 60 2.26 16.44 -4.53
N ARG A 61 1.21 17.11 -4.05
CA ARG A 61 0.36 17.95 -4.90
C ARG A 61 1.14 19.06 -5.59
N ARG A 62 2.03 19.73 -4.84
CA ARG A 62 2.88 20.77 -5.43
C ARG A 62 3.79 20.23 -6.52
N ILE A 63 4.43 19.07 -6.29
CA ILE A 63 5.31 18.45 -7.28
C ILE A 63 4.53 18.05 -8.52
N GLN A 64 3.34 17.45 -8.37
CA GLN A 64 2.48 17.10 -9.49
C GLN A 64 2.04 18.35 -10.28
N SER A 65 1.68 19.45 -9.60
CA SER A 65 1.29 20.69 -10.29
C SER A 65 2.45 21.38 -11.05
N LEU A 66 3.69 21.08 -10.68
CA LEU A 66 4.89 21.57 -11.35
C LEU A 66 5.39 20.61 -12.44
N ASN A 67 4.82 19.43 -12.53
CA ASN A 67 5.24 18.43 -13.52
C ASN A 67 4.83 18.86 -14.93
N ALA A 68 5.82 19.13 -15.76
CA ALA A 68 5.64 19.45 -17.19
C ALA A 68 6.41 18.47 -18.08
N GLY A 69 6.94 17.41 -17.50
CA GLY A 69 7.83 16.48 -18.17
C GLY A 69 7.11 15.29 -18.81
N PRO A 70 7.85 14.37 -19.43
CA PRO A 70 7.29 13.19 -20.07
C PRO A 70 6.84 12.10 -19.08
N LEU A 71 7.27 12.18 -17.81
CA LEU A 71 6.78 11.27 -16.75
C LEU A 71 5.38 11.69 -16.32
N ASP A 72 4.48 10.72 -16.15
CA ASP A 72 3.15 10.98 -15.61
C ASP A 72 3.18 11.38 -14.14
N ASP A 73 2.12 12.03 -13.67
CA ASP A 73 2.01 12.55 -12.31
C ASP A 73 2.06 11.44 -11.24
N ALA A 74 1.58 10.23 -11.55
CA ALA A 74 1.60 9.11 -10.63
C ALA A 74 3.03 8.59 -10.42
N SER A 75 3.80 8.47 -11.49
CA SER A 75 5.23 8.09 -11.45
C SER A 75 6.06 9.12 -10.68
N VAL A 76 5.83 10.41 -10.92
CA VAL A 76 6.52 11.49 -10.21
C VAL A 76 6.17 11.46 -8.73
N ALA A 77 4.90 11.31 -8.37
CA ALA A 77 4.47 11.22 -6.97
C ALA A 77 5.08 10.01 -6.26
N TRP A 78 5.14 8.87 -6.93
CA TRP A 78 5.78 7.68 -6.40
C TRP A 78 7.27 7.89 -6.10
N LEU A 79 8.03 8.43 -7.05
CA LEU A 79 9.46 8.73 -6.87
C LEU A 79 9.70 9.68 -5.69
N PHE A 80 8.91 10.76 -5.59
CA PHE A 80 9.05 11.71 -4.49
C PHE A 80 8.67 11.11 -3.14
N ARG A 81 7.71 10.19 -3.09
CA ARG A 81 7.37 9.46 -1.85
C ARG A 81 8.53 8.59 -1.39
N GLU A 82 9.17 7.85 -2.29
CA GLU A 82 10.35 7.04 -1.95
C GLU A 82 11.51 7.92 -1.45
N ILE A 83 11.76 9.06 -2.08
CA ILE A 83 12.78 10.02 -1.63
C ILE A 83 12.44 10.55 -0.22
N MET A 84 11.17 10.90 0.03
CA MET A 84 10.73 11.38 1.35
C MET A 84 10.84 10.29 2.41
N SER A 85 10.44 9.07 2.09
CA SER A 85 10.56 7.91 2.97
C SER A 85 12.00 7.63 3.36
N ALA A 86 12.90 7.59 2.37
CA ALA A 86 14.34 7.38 2.62
C ALA A 86 14.95 8.49 3.48
N CYS A 87 14.60 9.76 3.25
CA CYS A 87 15.10 10.88 4.06
C CYS A 87 14.56 10.82 5.50
N LEU A 88 13.27 10.48 5.67
CA LEU A 88 12.65 10.36 6.98
C LEU A 88 13.28 9.23 7.82
N ALA A 89 13.63 8.11 7.18
CA ALA A 89 14.31 7.01 7.86
C ALA A 89 15.67 7.37 8.44
N LEU A 90 16.34 8.41 7.91
CA LEU A 90 17.58 8.96 8.48
C LEU A 90 17.33 9.73 9.78
N GLU A 91 16.14 10.29 9.95
CA GLU A 91 15.78 11.05 11.16
C GLU A 91 15.32 10.12 12.28
N GLN A 92 14.38 9.25 11.96
CA GLN A 92 13.83 8.22 12.85
C GLN A 92 13.23 7.09 12.02
N PRO A 93 13.63 5.81 12.29
CA PRO A 93 12.99 4.66 11.66
C PRO A 93 11.49 4.65 11.98
N MET A 94 10.66 4.71 10.94
CA MET A 94 9.22 4.66 11.08
C MET A 94 8.76 3.21 11.08
N ARG A 95 8.03 2.82 12.14
CA ARG A 95 7.42 1.49 12.25
C ARG A 95 5.93 1.59 11.97
N VAL A 96 5.44 0.71 11.09
CA VAL A 96 4.03 0.71 10.64
C VAL A 96 3.45 -0.70 10.77
N ALA A 97 2.41 -0.84 11.58
CA ALA A 97 1.66 -2.09 11.71
C ALA A 97 0.67 -2.25 10.56
N TYR A 98 0.51 -3.46 10.07
CA TYR A 98 -0.48 -3.80 9.05
C TYR A 98 -1.04 -5.20 9.27
N LEU A 99 -2.23 -5.49 8.72
CA LEU A 99 -2.81 -6.83 8.76
C LEU A 99 -1.97 -7.78 7.90
N GLY A 100 -1.20 -8.63 8.56
CA GLY A 100 -0.33 -9.63 7.93
C GLY A 100 -1.09 -10.83 7.34
N PRO A 101 -0.37 -11.82 6.89
CA PRO A 101 1.11 -11.87 6.80
C PRO A 101 1.68 -10.97 5.71
N ALA A 102 3.01 -11.05 5.49
CA ALA A 102 3.66 -10.43 4.34
C ALA A 102 3.12 -11.02 3.02
N GLY A 103 3.21 -10.26 1.92
CA GLY A 103 2.67 -10.66 0.62
C GLY A 103 1.16 -10.41 0.47
N THR A 104 0.56 -9.53 1.29
CA THR A 104 -0.87 -9.19 1.26
C THR A 104 -1.13 -7.80 0.69
N PHE A 105 -2.39 -7.50 0.33
CA PHE A 105 -2.82 -6.16 -0.10
C PHE A 105 -2.65 -5.12 1.01
N SER A 106 -2.75 -5.51 2.28
CA SER A 106 -2.47 -4.62 3.40
C SER A 106 -1.01 -4.19 3.45
N GLN A 107 -0.07 -5.09 3.14
CA GLN A 107 1.34 -4.72 2.97
C GLN A 107 1.53 -3.78 1.79
N MET A 108 0.89 -4.04 0.64
CA MET A 108 0.95 -3.13 -0.51
C MET A 108 0.44 -1.73 -0.16
N ALA A 109 -0.66 -1.62 0.58
CA ALA A 109 -1.19 -0.35 1.05
C ALA A 109 -0.19 0.39 1.94
N ALA A 110 0.49 -0.34 2.86
CA ALA A 110 1.51 0.22 3.72
C ALA A 110 2.73 0.74 2.92
N LEU A 111 3.24 -0.05 1.99
CA LEU A 111 4.34 0.36 1.10
C LEU A 111 3.97 1.56 0.24
N ARG A 112 2.74 1.57 -0.30
CA ARG A 112 2.25 2.67 -1.12
C ARG A 112 2.15 3.98 -0.35
N GLN A 113 1.82 3.93 0.95
CA GLN A 113 1.69 5.12 1.81
C GLN A 113 3.03 5.59 2.36
N PHE A 114 3.84 4.69 2.88
CA PHE A 114 5.01 5.03 3.68
C PHE A 114 6.34 4.83 2.94
N GLY A 115 6.32 4.22 1.75
CA GLY A 115 7.51 3.87 0.99
C GLY A 115 8.26 2.67 1.57
N HIS A 116 9.37 2.31 0.93
CA HIS A 116 10.11 1.09 1.24
C HIS A 116 11.11 1.25 2.40
N ALA A 117 11.39 2.48 2.85
CA ALA A 117 12.29 2.71 3.98
C ALA A 117 11.61 2.57 5.36
N ALA A 118 10.28 2.45 5.40
CA ALA A 118 9.54 2.17 6.63
C ALA A 118 9.68 0.70 7.05
N GLU A 119 9.81 0.45 8.36
CA GLU A 119 9.77 -0.89 8.94
C GLU A 119 8.32 -1.36 9.06
N LEU A 120 7.92 -2.31 8.25
CA LEU A 120 6.57 -2.85 8.23
C LEU A 120 6.44 -4.03 9.19
N VAL A 121 5.49 -3.95 10.14
CA VAL A 121 5.24 -4.95 11.19
C VAL A 121 3.94 -5.69 10.90
N PRO A 122 4.00 -6.96 10.47
CA PRO A 122 2.80 -7.76 10.24
C PRO A 122 2.12 -8.14 11.55
N CYS A 123 0.82 -7.93 11.63
CA CYS A 123 -0.03 -8.27 12.76
C CYS A 123 -0.99 -9.42 12.39
N LEU A 124 -1.35 -10.25 13.36
CA LEU A 124 -2.23 -11.40 13.15
C LEU A 124 -3.71 -11.00 13.01
N SER A 125 -4.08 -9.81 13.47
CA SER A 125 -5.46 -9.32 13.43
C SER A 125 -5.53 -7.80 13.35
N ILE A 126 -6.67 -7.26 12.90
CA ILE A 126 -6.96 -5.84 12.93
C ILE A 126 -6.87 -5.29 14.35
N ALA A 127 -7.39 -6.01 15.34
CA ALA A 127 -7.32 -5.62 16.75
C ALA A 127 -5.86 -5.46 17.23
N GLU A 128 -4.95 -6.28 16.73
CA GLU A 128 -3.52 -6.17 17.05
C GLU A 128 -2.91 -4.92 16.40
N VAL A 129 -3.27 -4.57 15.17
CA VAL A 129 -2.82 -3.32 14.54
C VAL A 129 -3.20 -2.12 15.42
N PHE A 130 -4.47 -2.05 15.85
CA PHE A 130 -4.94 -0.96 16.72
C PHE A 130 -4.20 -0.94 18.05
N ARG A 131 -4.02 -2.08 18.69
CA ARG A 131 -3.31 -2.20 19.97
C ARG A 131 -1.85 -1.70 19.86
N MET A 132 -1.15 -2.06 18.78
CA MET A 132 0.25 -1.64 18.58
C MET A 132 0.39 -0.14 18.39
N VAL A 133 -0.56 0.50 17.71
CA VAL A 133 -0.58 1.97 17.58
C VAL A 133 -0.92 2.61 18.92
N THR A 134 -1.96 2.13 19.61
CA THR A 134 -2.39 2.66 20.92
C THR A 134 -1.29 2.56 21.96
N SER A 135 -0.51 1.48 21.97
CA SER A 135 0.63 1.30 22.89
C SER A 135 1.88 2.08 22.54
N GLY A 136 1.91 2.75 21.37
CA GLY A 136 3.11 3.42 20.87
C GLY A 136 4.23 2.47 20.41
N SER A 137 3.95 1.15 20.29
CA SER A 137 4.91 0.16 19.79
C SER A 137 5.25 0.37 18.32
N VAL A 138 4.35 1.00 17.58
CA VAL A 138 4.53 1.47 16.20
C VAL A 138 4.01 2.89 16.07
N SER A 139 4.52 3.63 15.09
CA SER A 139 4.10 5.01 14.85
C SER A 139 2.74 5.11 14.18
N TYR A 140 2.44 4.17 13.26
CA TYR A 140 1.20 4.15 12.47
C TYR A 140 0.69 2.74 12.27
N GLY A 141 -0.59 2.64 11.90
CA GLY A 141 -1.23 1.38 11.52
C GLY A 141 -1.98 1.52 10.20
N ILE A 142 -2.07 0.42 9.46
CA ILE A 142 -2.88 0.31 8.24
C ILE A 142 -3.93 -0.76 8.46
N ALA A 143 -5.21 -0.39 8.28
CA ALA A 143 -6.32 -1.32 8.38
C ALA A 143 -7.29 -1.15 7.21
N PRO A 144 -7.82 -2.24 6.62
CA PRO A 144 -8.85 -2.17 5.61
C PRO A 144 -10.16 -1.70 6.25
N VAL A 145 -10.87 -0.74 5.63
CA VAL A 145 -12.14 -0.21 6.14
C VAL A 145 -13.31 -0.57 5.26
N GLU A 146 -13.08 -0.74 3.96
CA GLU A 146 -14.13 -1.03 2.99
C GLU A 146 -13.54 -1.70 1.74
N ASN A 147 -14.29 -2.65 1.18
CA ASN A 147 -14.03 -3.22 -0.13
C ASN A 147 -15.24 -2.97 -1.03
N SER A 148 -15.02 -2.58 -2.30
CA SER A 148 -16.11 -2.20 -3.22
C SER A 148 -17.06 -3.35 -3.57
N THR A 149 -16.63 -4.60 -3.42
CA THR A 149 -17.46 -5.79 -3.69
C THR A 149 -18.10 -6.37 -2.43
N GLU A 150 -17.48 -6.22 -1.27
CA GLU A 150 -17.92 -6.86 -0.01
C GLU A 150 -18.45 -5.87 1.03
N GLY A 151 -18.24 -4.57 0.80
CA GLY A 151 -18.69 -3.53 1.71
C GLY A 151 -17.73 -3.25 2.86
N GLY A 152 -18.25 -2.74 3.97
CA GLY A 152 -17.48 -2.28 5.11
C GLY A 152 -16.86 -3.42 5.93
N VAL A 153 -15.66 -3.19 6.47
CA VAL A 153 -14.95 -4.13 7.36
C VAL A 153 -15.37 -3.85 8.80
N SER A 154 -16.31 -4.62 9.31
CA SER A 154 -16.91 -4.43 10.65
C SER A 154 -15.88 -4.39 11.78
N GLN A 155 -14.86 -5.24 11.72
CA GLN A 155 -13.79 -5.28 12.72
C GLN A 155 -13.03 -3.94 12.81
N THR A 156 -12.74 -3.29 11.70
CA THR A 156 -12.09 -1.98 11.67
C THR A 156 -13.02 -0.91 12.21
N GLN A 157 -14.29 -0.94 11.83
CA GLN A 157 -15.30 0.02 12.30
C GLN A 157 -15.51 -0.08 13.82
N GLU A 158 -15.60 -1.29 14.36
CA GLU A 158 -15.71 -1.54 15.81
C GLU A 158 -14.44 -1.09 16.54
N ALA A 159 -13.26 -1.37 15.99
CA ALA A 159 -11.99 -0.97 16.57
C ALA A 159 -11.81 0.55 16.59
N LEU A 160 -12.26 1.28 15.56
CA LEU A 160 -12.28 2.75 15.53
C LEU A 160 -13.15 3.36 16.63
N LEU A 161 -14.21 2.67 17.06
CA LEU A 161 -15.05 3.11 18.17
C LEU A 161 -14.46 2.77 19.55
N ALA A 162 -13.64 1.72 19.61
CA ALA A 162 -13.10 1.21 20.87
C ALA A 162 -11.74 1.82 21.27
N HIS A 163 -11.02 2.42 20.32
CA HIS A 163 -9.69 2.99 20.53
C HIS A 163 -9.70 4.49 20.24
N ASP A 164 -8.98 5.24 21.06
CA ASP A 164 -8.76 6.68 20.87
C ASP A 164 -7.59 6.88 19.88
N LEU A 165 -7.86 6.59 18.61
CA LEU A 165 -6.91 6.76 17.49
C LEU A 165 -7.55 7.62 16.41
N SER A 166 -6.72 8.44 15.78
CA SER A 166 -7.11 9.30 14.66
C SER A 166 -6.87 8.63 13.32
N ILE A 167 -7.75 8.90 12.35
CA ILE A 167 -7.52 8.58 10.94
C ILE A 167 -6.66 9.69 10.35
N CYS A 168 -5.39 9.38 10.10
CA CYS A 168 -4.41 10.32 9.56
C CYS A 168 -4.34 10.35 8.03
N GLY A 169 -4.98 9.39 7.36
CA GLY A 169 -4.99 9.30 5.92
C GLY A 169 -5.82 8.12 5.40
N GLU A 170 -6.01 8.09 4.11
CA GLU A 170 -6.76 7.04 3.39
C GLU A 170 -5.99 6.61 2.15
N ILE A 171 -5.96 5.31 1.90
CA ILE A 171 -5.40 4.72 0.69
C ILE A 171 -6.50 3.95 -0.03
N ALA A 172 -6.82 4.34 -1.26
CA ALA A 172 -7.62 3.52 -2.18
C ALA A 172 -6.66 2.66 -3.03
N LEU A 173 -6.71 1.36 -2.83
CA LEU A 173 -5.89 0.41 -3.57
C LEU A 173 -6.76 -0.40 -4.51
N ARG A 174 -6.49 -0.30 -5.80
CA ARG A 174 -7.10 -1.18 -6.78
C ARG A 174 -6.56 -2.58 -6.59
N ILE A 175 -7.45 -3.56 -6.50
CA ILE A 175 -7.09 -4.95 -6.24
C ILE A 175 -6.86 -5.65 -7.57
N HIS A 176 -5.63 -6.05 -7.81
CA HIS A 176 -5.23 -6.88 -8.94
C HIS A 176 -4.71 -8.21 -8.43
N HIS A 177 -5.33 -9.28 -8.92
CA HIS A 177 -4.92 -10.64 -8.58
C HIS A 177 -3.97 -11.17 -9.64
N GLN A 178 -2.77 -11.54 -9.20
CA GLN A 178 -1.79 -12.19 -10.07
C GLN A 178 -1.80 -13.69 -9.80
N LEU A 179 -1.57 -14.50 -10.85
CA LEU A 179 -1.32 -15.92 -10.70
C LEU A 179 0.19 -16.14 -10.60
N LEU A 180 0.64 -16.53 -9.42
CA LEU A 180 2.05 -16.64 -9.07
C LEU A 180 2.49 -18.09 -8.97
N SER A 181 3.64 -18.43 -9.52
CA SER A 181 4.18 -19.80 -9.47
C SER A 181 5.68 -19.88 -9.76
N ASN A 182 6.25 -21.04 -9.44
CA ASN A 182 7.53 -21.52 -9.98
C ASN A 182 7.35 -22.42 -11.21
N ALA A 183 6.13 -22.86 -11.55
CA ALA A 183 5.85 -23.64 -12.75
C ALA A 183 6.16 -22.86 -14.02
N SER A 184 6.60 -23.56 -15.07
CA SER A 184 6.95 -22.95 -16.35
C SER A 184 5.75 -22.68 -17.24
N ALA A 185 4.64 -23.43 -17.04
CA ALA A 185 3.44 -23.35 -17.86
C ALA A 185 2.17 -23.71 -17.08
N LEU A 186 1.04 -23.15 -17.50
CA LEU A 186 -0.28 -23.42 -16.89
C LEU A 186 -0.68 -24.90 -16.94
N GLY A 187 -0.23 -25.66 -17.93
CA GLY A 187 -0.55 -27.09 -18.07
C GLY A 187 0.03 -27.98 -16.96
N GLU A 188 1.04 -27.51 -16.23
CA GLU A 188 1.70 -28.23 -15.15
C GLU A 188 0.96 -28.03 -13.82
N VAL A 189 0.07 -27.04 -13.73
CA VAL A 189 -0.61 -26.64 -12.50
C VAL A 189 -1.66 -27.69 -12.10
N ARG A 190 -1.56 -28.16 -10.85
CA ARG A 190 -2.51 -29.07 -10.21
C ARG A 190 -3.27 -28.44 -9.05
N ARG A 191 -2.71 -27.42 -8.41
CA ARG A 191 -3.28 -26.76 -7.23
C ARG A 191 -3.24 -25.26 -7.36
N VAL A 192 -4.33 -24.60 -6.91
CA VAL A 192 -4.45 -23.14 -6.85
C VAL A 192 -4.70 -22.76 -5.39
N TYR A 193 -3.72 -22.12 -4.76
CA TYR A 193 -3.83 -21.57 -3.42
C TYR A 193 -4.35 -20.13 -3.47
N GLY A 194 -5.24 -19.77 -2.58
CA GLY A 194 -5.73 -18.40 -2.42
C GLY A 194 -6.66 -18.28 -1.23
N HIS A 195 -6.80 -17.07 -0.71
CA HIS A 195 -7.86 -16.80 0.24
C HIS A 195 -9.22 -17.09 -0.41
N ALA A 196 -10.19 -17.59 0.34
CA ALA A 196 -11.50 -17.99 -0.19
C ALA A 196 -12.15 -16.89 -1.04
N GLN A 197 -12.05 -15.63 -0.60
CA GLN A 197 -12.50 -14.44 -1.32
C GLN A 197 -11.82 -14.29 -2.67
N SER A 198 -10.49 -14.40 -2.74
CA SER A 198 -9.72 -14.24 -3.99
C SER A 198 -10.00 -15.39 -4.98
N LEU A 199 -10.19 -16.61 -4.48
CA LEU A 199 -10.64 -17.74 -5.30
C LEU A 199 -12.02 -17.47 -5.92
N GLY A 200 -12.93 -16.83 -5.14
CA GLY A 200 -14.26 -16.42 -5.62
C GLY A 200 -14.18 -15.31 -6.66
N GLN A 201 -13.31 -14.32 -6.46
CA GLN A 201 -13.12 -13.15 -7.36
C GLN A 201 -12.40 -13.50 -8.67
N CYS A 202 -11.75 -14.65 -8.77
CA CYS A 202 -11.06 -15.12 -9.96
C CYS A 202 -11.73 -16.38 -10.56
N ARG A 203 -12.96 -16.68 -10.16
CA ARG A 203 -13.64 -17.94 -10.46
C ARG A 203 -13.76 -18.21 -11.95
N HIS A 204 -14.28 -17.25 -12.73
CA HIS A 204 -14.51 -17.43 -14.16
C HIS A 204 -13.20 -17.63 -14.91
N TRP A 205 -12.16 -16.86 -14.54
CA TRP A 205 -10.84 -17.02 -15.12
C TRP A 205 -10.26 -18.40 -14.83
N LEU A 206 -10.36 -18.87 -13.59
CA LEU A 206 -9.87 -20.20 -13.19
C LEU A 206 -10.63 -21.34 -13.88
N ASP A 207 -11.95 -21.22 -14.03
CA ASP A 207 -12.79 -22.20 -14.72
C ASP A 207 -12.40 -22.34 -16.20
N ALA A 208 -12.02 -21.24 -16.83
CA ALA A 208 -11.62 -21.23 -18.24
C ALA A 208 -10.20 -21.75 -18.49
N HIS A 209 -9.23 -21.46 -17.60
CA HIS A 209 -7.81 -21.69 -17.85
C HIS A 209 -7.22 -22.84 -17.03
N LEU A 210 -7.77 -23.13 -15.86
CA LEU A 210 -7.32 -24.18 -14.93
C LEU A 210 -8.50 -25.03 -14.41
N PRO A 211 -9.34 -25.60 -15.32
CA PRO A 211 -10.55 -26.32 -14.91
C PRO A 211 -10.27 -27.58 -14.10
N HIS A 212 -9.08 -28.16 -14.23
CA HIS A 212 -8.68 -29.39 -13.55
C HIS A 212 -7.87 -29.19 -12.28
N ALA A 213 -7.44 -27.95 -11.99
CA ALA A 213 -6.65 -27.67 -10.82
C ALA A 213 -7.53 -27.61 -9.57
N GLU A 214 -7.08 -28.26 -8.51
CA GLU A 214 -7.71 -28.21 -7.19
C GLU A 214 -7.61 -26.80 -6.62
N ARG A 215 -8.71 -26.24 -6.13
CA ARG A 215 -8.76 -24.94 -5.47
C ARG A 215 -8.67 -25.13 -3.98
N VAL A 216 -7.55 -24.71 -3.40
CA VAL A 216 -7.23 -24.92 -2.00
C VAL A 216 -7.32 -23.57 -1.27
N PRO A 217 -8.40 -23.34 -0.49
CA PRO A 217 -8.51 -22.11 0.30
C PRO A 217 -7.48 -22.11 1.44
N VAL A 218 -6.83 -20.97 1.63
CA VAL A 218 -5.82 -20.74 2.66
C VAL A 218 -6.18 -19.50 3.46
N SER A 219 -5.48 -19.29 4.59
CA SER A 219 -5.75 -18.20 5.53
C SER A 219 -5.54 -16.80 4.94
N SER A 220 -4.65 -16.66 3.96
CA SER A 220 -4.36 -15.40 3.27
C SER A 220 -3.70 -15.64 1.92
N ASN A 221 -3.71 -14.63 1.04
CA ASN A 221 -3.01 -14.70 -0.24
C ASN A 221 -1.48 -14.79 -0.07
N GLY A 222 -0.94 -14.14 0.97
CA GLY A 222 0.48 -14.26 1.31
C GLY A 222 0.87 -15.69 1.71
N GLU A 223 0.04 -16.37 2.48
CA GLU A 223 0.24 -17.78 2.82
C GLU A 223 0.13 -18.67 1.58
N GLY A 224 -0.82 -18.38 0.68
CA GLY A 224 -0.92 -19.07 -0.60
C GLY A 224 0.35 -18.96 -1.44
N ALA A 225 0.93 -17.76 -1.53
CA ALA A 225 2.17 -17.52 -2.24
C ALA A 225 3.35 -18.28 -1.61
N ARG A 226 3.43 -18.30 -0.27
CA ARG A 226 4.44 -19.08 0.43
C ARG A 226 4.37 -20.57 0.11
N LEU A 227 3.17 -21.14 0.12
CA LEU A 227 2.94 -22.57 -0.21
C LEU A 227 3.25 -22.86 -1.68
N ALA A 228 2.91 -21.95 -2.60
CA ALA A 228 3.22 -22.11 -4.02
C ALA A 228 4.73 -22.05 -4.28
N ALA A 229 5.49 -21.30 -3.48
CA ALA A 229 6.95 -21.24 -3.60
C ALA A 229 7.64 -22.57 -3.24
N GLU A 230 6.98 -23.41 -2.43
CA GLU A 230 7.48 -24.71 -1.99
C GLU A 230 7.05 -25.87 -2.91
N ALA A 231 6.25 -25.60 -3.95
CA ALA A 231 5.65 -26.62 -4.81
C ALA A 231 5.83 -26.28 -6.30
N GLU A 232 6.25 -27.27 -7.09
CA GLU A 232 6.45 -27.10 -8.53
C GLU A 232 5.14 -27.15 -9.35
N ASP A 233 4.10 -27.82 -8.81
CA ASP A 233 2.80 -28.03 -9.46
C ASP A 233 1.68 -27.12 -8.93
N ALA A 234 2.03 -26.08 -8.21
CA ALA A 234 1.07 -25.19 -7.58
C ALA A 234 1.23 -23.73 -8.00
N VAL A 235 0.12 -23.01 -7.96
CA VAL A 235 0.05 -21.57 -8.16
C VAL A 235 -0.64 -20.91 -6.97
N ALA A 236 -0.40 -19.64 -6.78
CA ALA A 236 -1.14 -18.81 -5.82
C ALA A 236 -1.80 -17.64 -6.50
N ILE A 237 -2.98 -17.26 -5.99
CA ILE A 237 -3.62 -15.98 -6.28
C ILE A 237 -3.16 -14.99 -5.21
N ALA A 238 -2.34 -14.01 -5.60
CA ALA A 238 -1.79 -13.04 -4.66
C ALA A 238 -1.45 -11.71 -5.37
N PRO A 239 -1.21 -10.63 -4.60
CA PRO A 239 -0.73 -9.37 -5.17
C PRO A 239 0.72 -9.48 -5.64
N GLU A 240 1.14 -8.54 -6.49
CA GLU A 240 2.48 -8.48 -7.06
C GLU A 240 3.60 -8.47 -6.00
N VAL A 241 3.37 -7.84 -4.85
CA VAL A 241 4.34 -7.81 -3.75
C VAL A 241 4.72 -9.21 -3.26
N ALA A 242 3.81 -10.17 -3.35
CA ALA A 242 4.10 -11.57 -3.01
C ALA A 242 5.03 -12.25 -4.02
N ALA A 243 4.97 -11.87 -5.31
CA ALA A 243 5.89 -12.38 -6.31
C ALA A 243 7.34 -12.03 -5.98
N GLN A 244 7.59 -10.78 -5.60
CA GLN A 244 8.93 -10.32 -5.20
C GLN A 244 9.40 -10.98 -3.90
N LEU A 245 8.50 -11.06 -2.90
CA LEU A 245 8.83 -11.61 -1.58
C LEU A 245 9.22 -13.09 -1.64
N TYR A 246 8.48 -13.88 -2.42
CA TYR A 246 8.66 -15.34 -2.53
C TYR A 246 9.39 -15.77 -3.79
N GLN A 247 9.91 -14.82 -4.59
CA GLN A 247 10.65 -15.07 -5.84
C GLN A 247 9.84 -15.91 -6.85
N LEU A 248 8.53 -15.67 -6.91
CA LEU A 248 7.62 -16.32 -7.82
C LEU A 248 7.48 -15.53 -9.13
N GLN A 249 7.24 -16.24 -10.22
CA GLN A 249 6.92 -15.65 -11.52
C GLN A 249 5.42 -15.35 -11.61
N ILE A 250 5.06 -14.28 -12.32
CA ILE A 250 3.69 -13.99 -12.68
C ILE A 250 3.36 -14.75 -13.94
N LEU A 251 2.61 -15.86 -13.84
CA LEU A 251 2.16 -16.65 -14.99
C LEU A 251 0.99 -16.01 -15.73
N ALA A 252 0.11 -15.33 -15.01
CA ALA A 252 -0.97 -14.54 -15.58
C ALA A 252 -1.23 -13.33 -14.69
N ALA A 253 -1.49 -12.18 -15.33
CA ALA A 253 -1.72 -10.92 -14.63
C ALA A 253 -3.20 -10.53 -14.68
N ASN A 254 -3.68 -9.89 -13.58
CA ASN A 254 -5.01 -9.30 -13.49
C ASN A 254 -6.12 -10.31 -13.82
N ILE A 255 -6.11 -11.44 -13.10
CA ILE A 255 -7.02 -12.57 -13.33
C ILE A 255 -8.37 -12.41 -12.59
N GLU A 256 -8.60 -11.30 -11.92
CA GLU A 256 -9.87 -10.97 -11.28
C GLU A 256 -11.01 -10.85 -12.30
N ASP A 257 -12.20 -11.36 -11.93
CA ASP A 257 -13.40 -11.31 -12.78
C ASP A 257 -13.97 -9.88 -12.85
N GLU A 258 -13.80 -9.09 -11.78
CA GLU A 258 -14.29 -7.72 -11.65
C GLU A 258 -13.14 -6.71 -11.69
N ALA A 259 -12.98 -6.02 -12.82
CA ALA A 259 -11.86 -5.10 -13.05
C ALA A 259 -11.86 -3.84 -12.16
N HIS A 260 -12.94 -3.55 -11.43
CA HIS A 260 -13.09 -2.32 -10.63
C HIS A 260 -13.03 -2.55 -9.11
N ASN A 261 -12.55 -3.72 -8.67
CA ASN A 261 -12.41 -4.00 -7.25
C ASN A 261 -11.38 -3.07 -6.60
N THR A 262 -11.80 -2.35 -5.58
CA THR A 262 -10.98 -1.41 -4.82
C THR A 262 -11.17 -1.64 -3.34
N THR A 263 -10.08 -1.71 -2.59
CA THR A 263 -10.10 -1.73 -1.13
C THR A 263 -9.61 -0.38 -0.61
N ARG A 264 -10.36 0.19 0.31
CA ARG A 264 -9.99 1.39 1.05
C ARG A 264 -9.35 0.97 2.36
N PHE A 265 -8.21 1.57 2.64
CA PHE A 265 -7.47 1.40 3.89
C PHE A 265 -7.41 2.74 4.61
N VAL A 266 -7.45 2.71 5.92
CA VAL A 266 -7.21 3.88 6.77
C VAL A 266 -5.81 3.81 7.37
N VAL A 267 -5.18 4.97 7.48
CA VAL A 267 -3.95 5.19 8.23
C VAL A 267 -4.33 5.62 9.62
N LEU A 268 -3.91 4.88 10.62
CA LEU A 268 -4.18 5.10 12.03
C LEU A 268 -2.96 5.71 12.72
N GLY A 269 -3.17 6.72 13.53
CA GLY A 269 -2.15 7.34 14.37
C GLY A 269 -2.72 7.78 15.71
N SER A 270 -1.85 8.07 16.66
CA SER A 270 -2.22 8.57 18.00
C SER A 270 -2.52 10.07 18.04
N GLN A 271 -2.18 10.79 16.99
CA GLN A 271 -2.35 12.25 16.90
C GLN A 271 -3.20 12.62 15.69
N ASP A 272 -3.95 13.70 15.81
CA ASP A 272 -4.70 14.25 14.70
C ASP A 272 -3.79 14.77 13.60
N ALA A 273 -4.12 14.44 12.35
CA ALA A 273 -3.47 15.04 11.20
C ALA A 273 -3.97 16.48 11.02
N GLY A 274 -3.04 17.40 10.71
CA GLY A 274 -3.39 18.76 10.35
C GLY A 274 -4.13 18.82 9.00
N ALA A 275 -4.78 19.95 8.73
CA ALA A 275 -5.48 20.18 7.48
C ALA A 275 -4.53 20.11 6.28
N SER A 276 -4.84 19.27 5.31
CA SER A 276 -4.08 19.11 4.07
C SER A 276 -4.59 20.02 2.95
N GLY A 277 -5.82 20.53 3.07
CA GLY A 277 -6.54 21.29 2.04
C GLY A 277 -7.37 20.42 1.08
N ALA A 278 -7.37 19.09 1.27
CA ALA A 278 -8.23 18.15 0.56
C ALA A 278 -8.58 17.01 1.53
N ASP A 279 -9.32 17.34 2.58
CA ASP A 279 -9.56 16.46 3.72
C ASP A 279 -10.96 15.85 3.65
N LYS A 280 -11.13 14.71 4.32
CA LYS A 280 -12.41 14.03 4.51
C LYS A 280 -12.68 13.91 6.01
N THR A 281 -13.95 14.05 6.40
CA THR A 281 -14.39 13.78 7.76
C THR A 281 -15.16 12.48 7.77
N SER A 282 -14.80 11.58 8.69
CA SER A 282 -15.54 10.34 8.94
C SER A 282 -16.48 10.56 10.13
N LEU A 283 -17.76 10.22 9.95
CA LEU A 283 -18.76 10.31 11.00
C LEU A 283 -19.37 8.93 11.24
N VAL A 284 -19.32 8.47 12.48
CA VAL A 284 -20.03 7.27 12.91
C VAL A 284 -21.30 7.69 13.65
N VAL A 285 -22.44 7.26 13.15
CA VAL A 285 -23.74 7.57 13.72
C VAL A 285 -24.36 6.28 14.22
N ARG A 286 -24.69 6.23 15.51
CA ARG A 286 -25.49 5.15 16.10
C ARG A 286 -26.96 5.59 16.12
N SER A 287 -27.83 4.89 15.41
CA SER A 287 -29.26 5.11 15.49
C SER A 287 -29.85 4.26 16.62
N GLU A 288 -30.43 4.88 17.63
CA GLU A 288 -31.17 4.18 18.70
C GLU A 288 -32.59 3.82 18.28
N GLU A 289 -33.08 4.34 17.17
CA GLU A 289 -34.40 4.00 16.66
C GLU A 289 -34.39 2.64 15.94
N ARG A 290 -35.00 1.66 16.58
CA ARG A 290 -35.37 0.38 15.99
C ARG A 290 -36.47 0.60 14.96
N ARG A 291 -36.15 1.00 13.72
CA ARG A 291 -37.11 1.02 12.63
C ARG A 291 -37.50 -0.40 12.27
N VAL A 292 -38.66 -0.80 12.73
CA VAL A 292 -39.36 -2.00 12.23
C VAL A 292 -39.82 -1.67 10.79
N GLY A 293 -39.11 -2.23 9.82
CA GLY A 293 -39.54 -2.28 8.43
C GLY A 293 -39.27 -1.04 7.60
N LYS A 294 -38.03 -0.91 7.10
CA LYS A 294 -37.69 -0.46 5.74
C LYS A 294 -36.17 -0.57 5.55
N GLU A 295 -35.74 -1.12 4.44
CA GLU A 295 -34.35 -1.30 4.05
C GLU A 295 -33.57 0.02 4.10
N CYS A 296 -32.55 0.08 4.95
CA CYS A 296 -31.57 1.17 4.90
C CYS A 296 -30.63 0.97 3.72
N ARG A 297 -30.87 1.69 2.64
CA ARG A 297 -29.84 1.94 1.64
C ARG A 297 -28.91 3.01 2.19
N SER A 298 -27.75 2.62 2.67
CA SER A 298 -26.67 3.55 2.99
C SER A 298 -26.12 4.13 1.69
N ARG A 299 -26.51 5.36 1.36
CA ARG A 299 -25.80 6.19 0.39
C ARG A 299 -24.79 7.01 1.17
N TRP A 300 -23.54 6.78 0.91
CA TRP A 300 -22.46 7.68 1.32
C TRP A 300 -22.43 8.85 0.33
N ALA A 301 -22.48 10.06 0.84
CA ALA A 301 -22.24 11.29 0.08
C ALA A 301 -20.74 11.60 0.10
#